data_2c3c505458e908a4ecd00bbbc2603cca
#
_entry.id   2c3c505458e908a4ecd00bbbc2603cca
#
_cell.length_a   1.000
_cell.length_b   1.000
_cell.length_c   1.000
_cell.angle_alpha   90.00
_cell.angle_beta   90.00
_cell.angle_gamma   90.00
#
_symmetry.space_group_name_H-M   'P 1'
#
loop_
_entity.id
_entity.type
_entity.pdbx_description
1 polymer ?
#
loop_
_entity_poly.entity_id
_entity_poly.type
_entity_poly.pdbx_seq_one_letter_code
_entity_poly.pdbx_strand_id
1 'polypeptide(L)'
;MKSKLFLSLVGSICLTAAMGSHAQAPSAGTEKAVTALENQWLESEKTNNPDLITGLFGDKYVATGPDGKLEDRAQTLADAKARKWTSAEYEDVKVQAYGDVVIAIGGYKGKGTDSGKPFDEHLRWTDTWVKMPDGKWQLVASHYSPVKQKT
;
A
#
# COMPACT_ATOMS: atom_id res chain seq x y z
N MET A 1 50.80 55.50 -37.63
CA MET A 1 50.85 54.30 -36.81
C MET A 1 49.41 53.96 -36.46
N LYS A 2 48.90 52.82 -37.01
CA LYS A 2 47.47 52.43 -36.92
C LYS A 2 47.34 51.36 -35.83
N SER A 3 46.68 51.70 -34.72
CA SER A 3 46.37 50.77 -33.64
C SER A 3 45.04 50.05 -33.98
N LYS A 4 45.08 48.74 -34.09
CA LYS A 4 43.91 47.90 -34.30
C LYS A 4 43.35 47.43 -32.94
N LEU A 5 42.12 47.83 -32.64
CA LEU A 5 41.37 47.43 -31.49
C LEU A 5 40.72 46.06 -31.79
N PHE A 6 41.10 45.02 -31.07
CA PHE A 6 40.46 43.69 -31.11
C PHE A 6 39.32 43.66 -30.08
N LEU A 7 38.11 43.56 -30.58
CA LEU A 7 36.94 43.37 -29.73
C LEU A 7 36.67 41.86 -29.60
N SER A 8 36.92 41.32 -28.42
CA SER A 8 36.68 39.92 -28.07
C SER A 8 35.26 39.77 -27.59
N LEU A 9 34.43 39.12 -28.38
CA LEU A 9 33.03 38.77 -28.02
C LEU A 9 33.03 37.45 -27.28
N VAL A 10 32.88 37.49 -25.94
CA VAL A 10 32.70 36.28 -25.12
C VAL A 10 31.22 35.91 -25.11
N GLY A 11 30.87 34.91 -25.92
CA GLY A 11 29.52 34.35 -25.92
C GLY A 11 29.32 33.41 -24.71
N SER A 12 28.48 33.84 -23.77
CA SER A 12 28.08 33.03 -22.63
C SER A 12 26.99 32.05 -23.08
N ILE A 13 27.35 30.79 -23.24
CA ILE A 13 26.36 29.72 -23.51
C ILE A 13 25.77 29.29 -22.18
N CYS A 14 24.55 29.75 -21.88
CA CYS A 14 23.76 29.21 -20.78
C CYS A 14 23.20 27.83 -21.14
N LEU A 15 23.86 26.79 -20.63
CA LEU A 15 23.36 25.40 -20.72
C LEU A 15 22.28 25.21 -19.68
N THR A 16 21.01 25.41 -20.04
CA THR A 16 19.86 25.04 -19.18
C THR A 16 19.71 23.54 -19.20
N ALA A 17 20.22 22.86 -18.18
CA ALA A 17 19.90 21.45 -17.94
C ALA A 17 18.44 21.35 -17.53
N ALA A 18 17.57 20.97 -18.47
CA ALA A 18 16.21 20.55 -18.18
C ALA A 18 16.28 19.24 -17.39
N MET A 19 16.13 19.31 -16.07
CA MET A 19 15.89 18.13 -15.23
C MET A 19 14.49 17.61 -15.57
N GLY A 20 14.43 16.73 -16.56
CA GLY A 20 13.23 15.95 -16.85
C GLY A 20 12.96 15.03 -15.67
N SER A 21 11.91 15.34 -14.89
CA SER A 21 11.35 14.38 -13.93
C SER A 21 10.84 13.19 -14.75
N HIS A 22 11.63 12.15 -14.84
CA HIS A 22 11.17 10.87 -15.38
C HIS A 22 10.25 10.29 -14.31
N ALA A 23 8.95 10.47 -14.48
CA ALA A 23 7.96 9.62 -13.82
C ALA A 23 8.25 8.20 -14.28
N GLN A 24 8.93 7.43 -13.44
CA GLN A 24 9.25 6.04 -13.72
C GLN A 24 7.95 5.28 -13.82
N ALA A 25 7.67 4.66 -14.95
CA ALA A 25 6.51 3.80 -15.11
C ALA A 25 6.52 2.73 -14.01
N PRO A 26 5.34 2.39 -13.42
CA PRO A 26 5.24 1.39 -12.36
C PRO A 26 5.92 0.11 -12.84
N SER A 27 6.91 -0.38 -12.12
CA SER A 27 7.55 -1.62 -12.50
C SER A 27 6.65 -2.78 -12.11
N ALA A 28 6.40 -3.72 -13.03
CA ALA A 28 5.68 -4.97 -12.75
C ALA A 28 6.27 -5.72 -11.52
N GLY A 29 7.54 -5.49 -11.21
CA GLY A 29 8.20 -6.00 -10.02
C GLY A 29 7.68 -5.39 -8.71
N THR A 30 7.36 -4.10 -8.70
CA THR A 30 6.79 -3.40 -7.53
C THR A 30 5.38 -3.92 -7.21
N GLU A 31 4.51 -3.99 -8.22
CA GLU A 31 3.14 -4.49 -8.05
C GLU A 31 3.13 -5.95 -7.59
N LYS A 32 4.02 -6.79 -8.17
CA LYS A 32 4.20 -8.18 -7.75
C LYS A 32 4.66 -8.30 -6.29
N ALA A 33 5.59 -7.44 -5.85
CA ALA A 33 6.07 -7.44 -4.48
C ALA A 33 4.94 -7.13 -3.49
N VAL A 34 4.14 -6.08 -3.75
CA VAL A 34 3.01 -5.73 -2.88
C VAL A 34 1.90 -6.78 -2.95
N THR A 35 1.60 -7.34 -4.13
CA THR A 35 0.66 -8.46 -4.25
C THR A 35 1.06 -9.65 -3.38
N ALA A 36 2.36 -9.92 -3.24
CA ALA A 36 2.84 -10.99 -2.36
C ALA A 36 2.57 -10.67 -0.87
N LEU A 37 2.66 -9.40 -0.46
CA LEU A 37 2.37 -8.97 0.92
C LEU A 37 0.87 -9.03 1.22
N GLU A 38 0.00 -8.66 0.26
CA GLU A 38 -1.45 -8.85 0.36
C GLU A 38 -1.81 -10.34 0.51
N ASN A 39 -1.18 -11.20 -0.28
CA ASN A 39 -1.37 -12.64 -0.16
C ASN A 39 -0.85 -13.19 1.18
N GLN A 40 0.20 -12.61 1.75
CA GLN A 40 0.69 -12.96 3.09
C GLN A 40 -0.35 -12.61 4.16
N TRP A 41 -1.04 -11.48 4.02
CA TRP A 41 -2.16 -11.13 4.89
C TRP A 41 -3.28 -12.19 4.79
N LEU A 42 -3.76 -12.47 3.58
CA LEU A 42 -4.79 -13.49 3.36
C LEU A 42 -4.38 -14.87 3.90
N GLU A 43 -3.11 -15.22 3.78
CA GLU A 43 -2.58 -16.48 4.31
C GLU A 43 -2.61 -16.50 5.84
N SER A 44 -2.38 -15.36 6.50
CA SER A 44 -2.49 -15.24 7.96
C SER A 44 -3.88 -15.60 8.47
N GLU A 45 -4.90 -15.19 7.73
CA GLU A 45 -6.30 -15.49 8.04
C GLU A 45 -6.64 -16.95 7.75
N LYS A 46 -6.29 -17.46 6.57
CA LYS A 46 -6.54 -18.86 6.19
C LYS A 46 -5.91 -19.87 7.14
N THR A 47 -4.72 -19.54 7.65
CA THR A 47 -3.99 -20.41 8.58
C THR A 47 -4.22 -20.07 10.04
N ASN A 48 -4.99 -19.02 10.33
CA ASN A 48 -5.16 -18.47 11.68
C ASN A 48 -3.81 -18.16 12.37
N ASN A 49 -2.86 -17.65 11.59
CA ASN A 49 -1.52 -17.30 12.06
C ASN A 49 -1.28 -15.78 11.95
N PRO A 50 -1.71 -14.98 12.95
CA PRO A 50 -1.56 -13.52 12.92
C PRO A 50 -0.11 -13.04 12.97
N ASP A 51 0.85 -13.90 13.30
CA ASP A 51 2.26 -13.53 13.33
C ASP A 51 2.80 -13.20 11.92
N LEU A 52 2.17 -13.74 10.87
CA LEU A 52 2.53 -13.44 9.49
C LEU A 52 2.38 -11.98 9.12
N ILE A 53 1.49 -11.23 9.76
CA ILE A 53 1.24 -9.81 9.44
C ILE A 53 1.98 -8.84 10.34
N THR A 54 2.65 -9.28 11.41
CA THR A 54 3.28 -8.38 12.39
C THR A 54 4.33 -7.45 11.81
N GLY A 55 5.04 -7.89 10.76
CA GLY A 55 6.09 -7.12 10.09
C GLY A 55 5.61 -6.27 8.91
N LEU A 56 4.33 -6.31 8.56
CA LEU A 56 3.80 -5.60 7.39
C LEU A 56 3.53 -4.12 7.64
N PHE A 57 3.31 -3.73 8.87
CA PHE A 57 2.86 -2.39 9.24
C PHE A 57 3.99 -1.38 9.37
N GLY A 58 3.75 -0.16 8.87
CA GLY A 58 4.55 1.01 9.21
C GLY A 58 4.29 1.50 10.65
N ASP A 59 5.25 2.25 11.21
CA ASP A 59 5.16 2.74 12.61
C ASP A 59 3.94 3.64 12.86
N LYS A 60 3.47 4.34 11.82
CA LYS A 60 2.33 5.27 11.88
C LYS A 60 1.11 4.73 11.13
N TYR A 61 0.99 3.42 11.05
CA TYR A 61 -0.17 2.80 10.41
C TYR A 61 -1.49 3.23 11.05
N VAL A 62 -2.48 3.46 10.20
CA VAL A 62 -3.86 3.75 10.59
C VAL A 62 -4.84 3.04 9.66
N ALA A 63 -5.88 2.45 10.22
CA ALA A 63 -7.01 1.95 9.46
C ALA A 63 -8.29 2.72 9.79
N THR A 64 -9.23 2.70 8.85
CA THR A 64 -10.63 3.08 9.09
C THR A 64 -11.49 1.85 8.87
N GLY A 65 -12.10 1.38 9.94
CA GLY A 65 -12.97 0.21 9.95
C GLY A 65 -14.37 0.47 9.39
N PRO A 66 -15.21 -0.59 9.29
CA PRO A 66 -16.54 -0.51 8.69
C PRO A 66 -17.54 0.32 9.52
N ASP A 67 -17.25 0.56 10.78
CA ASP A 67 -18.03 1.43 11.69
C ASP A 67 -17.51 2.88 11.72
N GLY A 68 -16.51 3.20 10.88
CA GLY A 68 -15.88 4.52 10.79
C GLY A 68 -14.84 4.82 11.88
N LYS A 69 -14.54 3.87 12.75
CA LYS A 69 -13.51 4.05 13.77
C LYS A 69 -12.11 3.95 13.17
N LEU A 70 -11.20 4.68 13.81
CA LEU A 70 -9.78 4.56 13.52
C LEU A 70 -9.18 3.45 14.38
N GLU A 71 -8.34 2.66 13.76
CA GLU A 71 -7.59 1.57 14.38
C GLU A 71 -6.10 1.82 14.12
N ASP A 72 -5.28 1.66 15.15
CA ASP A 72 -3.83 1.65 15.01
C ASP A 72 -3.30 0.21 14.82
N ARG A 73 -1.98 0.11 14.62
CA ARG A 73 -1.31 -1.19 14.48
C ARG A 73 -1.59 -2.14 15.66
N ALA A 74 -1.60 -1.63 16.88
CA ALA A 74 -1.78 -2.46 18.07
C ALA A 74 -3.20 -3.03 18.11
N GLN A 75 -4.19 -2.21 17.80
CA GLN A 75 -5.59 -2.62 17.71
C GLN A 75 -5.79 -3.65 16.60
N THR A 76 -5.31 -3.37 15.38
CA THR A 76 -5.42 -4.31 14.24
C THR A 76 -4.80 -5.68 14.54
N LEU A 77 -3.63 -5.71 15.20
CA LEU A 77 -2.99 -6.96 15.61
C LEU A 77 -3.76 -7.69 16.73
N ALA A 78 -4.37 -6.94 17.65
CA ALA A 78 -5.22 -7.53 18.71
C ALA A 78 -6.47 -8.18 18.10
N ASP A 79 -7.12 -7.51 17.15
CA ASP A 79 -8.31 -8.01 16.46
C ASP A 79 -7.97 -9.24 15.60
N ALA A 80 -6.84 -9.22 14.90
CA ALA A 80 -6.36 -10.40 14.17
C ALA A 80 -6.11 -11.62 15.07
N LYS A 81 -5.68 -11.42 16.31
CA LYS A 81 -5.49 -12.51 17.30
C LYS A 81 -6.81 -13.02 17.89
N ALA A 82 -7.79 -12.12 18.03
CA ALA A 82 -9.10 -12.46 18.59
C ALA A 82 -9.97 -13.26 17.62
N ARG A 83 -9.75 -13.08 16.32
CA ARG A 83 -10.49 -13.72 15.24
C ARG A 83 -10.00 -15.14 14.97
N LYS A 84 -10.95 -16.01 14.58
CA LYS A 84 -10.69 -17.36 14.07
C LYS A 84 -11.48 -17.56 12.79
N TRP A 85 -10.78 -17.64 11.67
CA TRP A 85 -11.38 -17.81 10.36
C TRP A 85 -11.66 -19.27 10.03
N THR A 86 -12.81 -19.54 9.46
CA THR A 86 -13.15 -20.81 8.82
C THR A 86 -13.01 -20.72 7.30
N SER A 87 -13.11 -19.51 6.74
CA SER A 87 -12.78 -19.21 5.34
C SER A 87 -12.36 -17.75 5.20
N ALA A 88 -11.44 -17.49 4.29
CA ALA A 88 -11.02 -16.17 3.87
C ALA A 88 -10.65 -16.20 2.38
N GLU A 89 -11.14 -15.25 1.59
CA GLU A 89 -10.83 -15.14 0.17
C GLU A 89 -10.83 -13.70 -0.31
N TYR A 90 -9.96 -13.40 -1.28
CA TYR A 90 -9.95 -12.12 -1.99
C TYR A 90 -10.70 -12.20 -3.30
N GLU A 91 -11.28 -11.08 -3.71
CA GLU A 91 -11.97 -10.88 -4.99
C GLU A 91 -11.45 -9.63 -5.68
N ASP A 92 -11.32 -9.66 -7.01
CA ASP A 92 -11.05 -8.48 -7.85
C ASP A 92 -9.85 -7.62 -7.42
N VAL A 93 -8.78 -8.25 -6.92
CA VAL A 93 -7.59 -7.53 -6.44
C VAL A 93 -6.91 -6.79 -7.59
N LYS A 94 -6.65 -5.50 -7.37
CA LYS A 94 -5.88 -4.63 -8.27
C LYS A 94 -4.81 -3.94 -7.46
N VAL A 95 -3.59 -3.93 -8.00
CA VAL A 95 -2.43 -3.30 -7.39
C VAL A 95 -1.85 -2.30 -8.37
N GLN A 96 -1.69 -1.05 -7.96
CA GLN A 96 -1.22 0.05 -8.81
C GLN A 96 -0.07 0.78 -8.14
N ALA A 97 1.07 0.84 -8.80
CA ALA A 97 2.28 1.48 -8.29
C ALA A 97 2.42 2.94 -8.79
N TYR A 98 2.79 3.82 -7.87
CA TYR A 98 3.05 5.25 -8.08
C TYR A 98 4.41 5.62 -7.48
N GLY A 99 5.49 5.13 -8.09
CA GLY A 99 6.85 5.26 -7.54
C GLY A 99 7.02 4.43 -6.25
N ASP A 100 7.31 5.10 -5.15
CA ASP A 100 7.47 4.47 -3.82
C ASP A 100 6.14 4.33 -3.05
N VAL A 101 5.00 4.55 -3.71
CA VAL A 101 3.66 4.33 -3.16
C VAL A 101 2.93 3.31 -4.02
N VAL A 102 2.23 2.38 -3.38
CA VAL A 102 1.35 1.41 -4.06
C VAL A 102 -0.01 1.45 -3.41
N ILE A 103 -1.05 1.49 -4.24
CA ILE A 103 -2.44 1.33 -3.82
C ILE A 103 -2.89 -0.06 -4.23
N ALA A 104 -3.33 -0.86 -3.26
CA ALA A 104 -3.98 -2.14 -3.47
C ALA A 104 -5.46 -2.02 -3.10
N ILE A 105 -6.34 -2.56 -3.93
CA ILE A 105 -7.78 -2.58 -3.70
C ILE A 105 -8.33 -3.95 -4.05
N GLY A 106 -9.35 -4.39 -3.30
CA GLY A 106 -9.98 -5.68 -3.58
C GLY A 106 -11.30 -5.87 -2.84
N GLY A 107 -11.96 -6.96 -3.14
CA GLY A 107 -13.03 -7.52 -2.33
C GLY A 107 -12.47 -8.56 -1.38
N TYR A 108 -13.17 -8.76 -0.28
CA TYR A 108 -12.85 -9.77 0.73
C TYR A 108 -14.13 -10.44 1.22
N LYS A 109 -14.09 -11.75 1.31
CA LYS A 109 -15.12 -12.55 1.99
C LYS A 109 -14.47 -13.35 3.10
N GLY A 110 -15.03 -13.23 4.30
CA GLY A 110 -14.54 -13.93 5.47
C GLY A 110 -15.65 -14.47 6.34
N LYS A 111 -15.43 -15.66 6.90
CA LYS A 111 -16.32 -16.27 7.89
C LYS A 111 -15.50 -16.82 9.03
N GLY A 112 -16.09 -16.79 10.21
CA GLY A 112 -15.42 -17.30 11.39
C GLY A 112 -16.06 -16.87 12.68
N THR A 113 -15.24 -16.70 13.72
CA THR A 113 -15.66 -16.14 15.01
C THR A 113 -14.71 -15.03 15.42
N ASP A 114 -15.27 -13.98 16.02
CA ASP A 114 -14.55 -12.90 16.67
C ASP A 114 -14.90 -12.95 18.16
N SER A 115 -13.90 -13.20 19.00
CA SER A 115 -14.12 -13.37 20.45
C SER A 115 -15.26 -14.35 20.77
N GLY A 116 -15.38 -15.42 19.95
CA GLY A 116 -16.40 -16.46 20.07
C GLY A 116 -17.75 -16.13 19.42
N LYS A 117 -17.94 -14.92 18.88
CA LYS A 117 -19.17 -14.55 18.17
C LYS A 117 -18.99 -14.81 16.66
N PRO A 118 -19.93 -15.50 16.00
CA PRO A 118 -19.82 -15.77 14.57
C PRO A 118 -19.89 -14.48 13.73
N PHE A 119 -19.11 -14.41 12.66
CA PHE A 119 -19.21 -13.41 11.62
C PHE A 119 -19.26 -14.04 10.21
N ASP A 120 -19.92 -13.34 9.29
CA ASP A 120 -19.95 -13.62 7.84
C ASP A 120 -19.91 -12.26 7.15
N GLU A 121 -18.78 -11.88 6.59
CA GLU A 121 -18.55 -10.54 6.09
C GLU A 121 -18.14 -10.55 4.62
N HIS A 122 -18.64 -9.54 3.89
CA HIS A 122 -18.22 -9.22 2.54
C HIS A 122 -17.84 -7.74 2.52
N LEU A 123 -16.56 -7.46 2.30
CA LEU A 123 -15.97 -6.13 2.41
C LEU A 123 -15.35 -5.70 1.09
N ARG A 124 -15.23 -4.39 0.90
CA ARG A 124 -14.32 -3.76 -0.04
C ARG A 124 -13.22 -3.07 0.76
N TRP A 125 -11.98 -3.31 0.37
CA TRP A 125 -10.81 -2.74 1.05
C TRP A 125 -9.92 -1.95 0.10
N THR A 126 -9.16 -1.02 0.67
CA THR A 126 -8.11 -0.22 0.01
C THR A 126 -6.95 -0.07 0.96
N ASP A 127 -5.78 -0.49 0.52
CA ASP A 127 -4.53 -0.46 1.26
C ASP A 127 -3.51 0.43 0.57
N THR A 128 -2.80 1.20 1.37
CA THR A 128 -1.71 2.06 0.92
C THR A 128 -0.39 1.55 1.46
N TRP A 129 0.49 1.14 0.55
CA TRP A 129 1.83 0.67 0.83
C TRP A 129 2.86 1.72 0.45
N VAL A 130 3.88 1.88 1.28
CA VAL A 130 4.99 2.81 1.03
C VAL A 130 6.31 2.06 1.14
N LYS A 131 7.19 2.31 0.18
CA LYS A 131 8.56 1.80 0.22
C LYS A 131 9.37 2.65 1.19
N MET A 132 9.86 2.02 2.24
CA MET A 132 10.65 2.68 3.27
C MET A 132 12.12 2.88 2.83
N PRO A 133 12.88 3.75 3.51
CA PRO A 133 14.29 4.00 3.16
C PRO A 133 15.18 2.76 3.19
N ASP A 134 14.81 1.73 3.95
CA ASP A 134 15.48 0.43 4.00
C ASP A 134 15.11 -0.50 2.84
N GLY A 135 14.26 -0.02 1.92
CA GLY A 135 13.79 -0.74 0.74
C GLY A 135 12.59 -1.67 0.97
N LYS A 136 12.12 -1.81 2.20
CA LYS A 136 10.94 -2.63 2.51
C LYS A 136 9.64 -1.89 2.21
N TRP A 137 8.64 -2.63 1.76
CA TRP A 137 7.28 -2.14 1.65
C TRP A 137 6.56 -2.30 2.98
N GLN A 138 5.91 -1.21 3.43
CA GLN A 138 5.11 -1.23 4.65
C GLN A 138 3.71 -0.67 4.39
N LEU A 139 2.71 -1.32 4.99
CA LEU A 139 1.33 -0.86 5.00
C LEU A 139 1.22 0.34 5.94
N VAL A 140 0.78 1.48 5.41
CA VAL A 140 0.69 2.72 6.18
C VAL A 140 -0.74 3.18 6.42
N ALA A 141 -1.68 2.77 5.54
CA ALA A 141 -3.09 3.05 5.73
C ALA A 141 -3.95 1.96 5.13
N SER A 142 -5.08 1.67 5.78
CA SER A 142 -6.14 0.77 5.30
C SER A 142 -7.50 1.42 5.47
N HIS A 143 -8.40 1.11 4.56
CA HIS A 143 -9.83 1.40 4.70
C HIS A 143 -10.62 0.19 4.23
N TYR A 144 -11.63 -0.21 4.99
CA TYR A 144 -12.53 -1.29 4.59
C TYR A 144 -13.97 -0.98 4.96
N SER A 145 -14.88 -1.37 4.08
CA SER A 145 -16.31 -1.08 4.20
C SER A 145 -17.16 -2.26 3.74
N PRO A 146 -18.36 -2.46 4.31
CA PRO A 146 -19.26 -3.52 3.88
C PRO A 146 -19.70 -3.33 2.43
N VAL A 147 -19.72 -4.45 1.67
CA VAL A 147 -20.38 -4.49 0.38
C VAL A 147 -21.88 -4.63 0.60
N LYS A 148 -22.66 -3.62 0.21
CA LYS A 148 -24.11 -3.68 0.27
C LYS A 148 -24.61 -4.72 -0.73
N GLN A 149 -25.34 -5.73 -0.26
CA GLN A 149 -26.07 -6.63 -1.16
C GLN A 149 -27.18 -5.82 -1.84
N LYS A 150 -27.30 -5.96 -3.17
CA LYS A 150 -28.45 -5.42 -3.88
C LYS A 150 -29.67 -6.26 -3.45
N THR A 151 -30.61 -5.62 -2.77
CA THR A 151 -31.94 -6.17 -2.51
C THR A 151 -32.73 -6.19 -3.80
#